data_1b4dd0ead13d73b70ce432a6fd11bef1
#
_entry.id   1b4dd0ead13d73b70ce432a6fd11bef1
#
_cell.length_a   1.000
_cell.length_b   1.000
_cell.length_c   1.000
_cell.angle_alpha   90.00
_cell.angle_beta   90.00
_cell.angle_gamma   90.00
#
_symmetry.space_group_name_H-M   'P 1'
#
loop_
_entity.id
_entity.type
_entity.pdbx_description
1 polymer ?
#
loop_
_entity_poly.entity_id
_entity_poly.type
_entity_poly.pdbx_seq_one_letter_code
_entity_poly.pdbx_strand_id
1 'polypeptide(L)'
;FVDINNDNRINRLFGALKNLREAGATVIILHHSNKDGKNYQGSNHIRNSLDVMYHLLKRPSKENELNFLLEVAKERAGVKDSGFCVKTLNLELNELDVEVARMSEYELNFTTLAQKILAGGDLNKTELLNAMNYEKDDRTARDCLDKFDGKLWFSRKAGKSVIYSCKAETTTDTTITTMRENTLNLAV
;
A
#
# COMPACT_ATOMS: atom_id res chain seq x y z
N PHE A 1 -23.03 -20.22 12.79
CA PHE A 1 -22.50 -20.05 11.43
C PHE A 1 -23.54 -19.32 10.58
N VAL A 2 -23.19 -18.16 10.01
CA VAL A 2 -24.08 -17.43 9.09
C VAL A 2 -23.81 -17.95 7.69
N ASP A 3 -24.85 -18.44 7.02
CA ASP A 3 -24.75 -18.82 5.62
C ASP A 3 -24.71 -17.53 4.76
N ILE A 4 -23.54 -17.25 4.22
CA ILE A 4 -23.24 -16.02 3.45
C ILE A 4 -23.96 -15.96 2.09
N ASN A 5 -24.56 -17.04 1.63
CA ASN A 5 -25.36 -17.11 0.41
C ASN A 5 -26.87 -16.97 0.70
N ASN A 6 -27.26 -16.91 1.97
CA ASN A 6 -28.65 -16.76 2.37
C ASN A 6 -28.96 -15.28 2.70
N ASP A 7 -29.65 -14.62 1.77
CA ASP A 7 -29.96 -13.20 1.87
C ASP A 7 -30.72 -12.81 3.15
N ASN A 8 -31.62 -13.66 3.63
CA ASN A 8 -32.38 -13.38 4.86
C ASN A 8 -31.50 -13.39 6.11
N ARG A 9 -30.53 -14.30 6.18
CA ARG A 9 -29.57 -14.35 7.30
C ARG A 9 -28.60 -13.19 7.25
N ILE A 10 -28.12 -12.84 6.06
CA ILE A 10 -27.27 -11.68 5.83
C ILE A 10 -27.99 -10.39 6.22
N ASN A 11 -29.24 -10.21 5.80
CA ASN A 11 -30.04 -9.02 6.14
C ASN A 11 -30.24 -8.88 7.66
N ARG A 12 -30.49 -9.97 8.38
CA ARG A 12 -30.58 -9.95 9.86
C ARG A 12 -29.27 -9.54 10.52
N LEU A 13 -28.14 -10.09 10.04
CA LEU A 13 -26.81 -9.74 10.55
C LEU A 13 -26.55 -8.24 10.34
N PHE A 14 -26.71 -7.74 9.11
CA PHE A 14 -26.47 -6.33 8.82
C PHE A 14 -27.45 -5.39 9.51
N GLY A 15 -28.70 -5.84 9.75
CA GLY A 15 -29.64 -5.10 10.61
C GLY A 15 -29.13 -4.91 12.03
N ALA A 16 -28.58 -5.98 12.65
CA ALA A 16 -27.98 -5.88 13.98
C ALA A 16 -26.72 -4.99 13.99
N LEU A 17 -25.85 -5.11 12.96
CA LEU A 17 -24.65 -4.29 12.83
C LEU A 17 -24.99 -2.80 12.61
N LYS A 18 -26.08 -2.52 11.88
CA LYS A 18 -26.59 -1.16 11.70
C LYS A 18 -26.99 -0.52 13.05
N ASN A 19 -27.66 -1.26 13.93
CA ASN A 19 -28.02 -0.75 15.25
C ASN A 19 -26.75 -0.41 16.08
N LEU A 20 -25.70 -1.23 16.00
CA LEU A 20 -24.43 -0.92 16.65
C LEU A 20 -23.80 0.37 16.10
N ARG A 21 -23.83 0.57 14.78
CA ARG A 21 -23.35 1.79 14.13
C ARG A 21 -24.17 3.01 14.58
N GLU A 22 -25.48 2.91 14.66
CA GLU A 22 -26.35 3.99 15.12
C GLU A 22 -26.10 4.34 16.59
N ALA A 23 -25.62 3.37 17.38
CA ALA A 23 -25.13 3.60 18.74
C ALA A 23 -23.70 4.19 18.80
N GLY A 24 -23.10 4.55 17.67
CA GLY A 24 -21.76 5.17 17.56
C GLY A 24 -20.59 4.19 17.39
N ALA A 25 -20.83 2.89 17.19
CA ALA A 25 -19.77 1.93 16.99
C ALA A 25 -19.22 1.98 15.54
N THR A 26 -17.90 1.85 15.40
CA THR A 26 -17.27 1.51 14.13
C THR A 26 -17.24 0.00 13.97
N VAL A 27 -17.81 -0.50 12.87
CA VAL A 27 -17.89 -1.94 12.59
C VAL A 27 -16.97 -2.29 11.45
N ILE A 28 -15.98 -3.16 11.72
CA ILE A 28 -15.06 -3.70 10.71
C ILE A 28 -15.35 -5.18 10.50
N ILE A 29 -15.56 -5.57 9.25
CA ILE A 29 -15.85 -6.96 8.88
C ILE A 29 -14.72 -7.46 7.98
N LEU A 30 -14.09 -8.58 8.41
CA LEU A 30 -13.15 -9.31 7.58
C LEU A 30 -13.88 -10.44 6.86
N HIS A 31 -13.70 -10.49 5.55
CA HIS A 31 -14.36 -11.47 4.70
C HIS A 31 -13.41 -12.02 3.64
N HIS A 32 -13.55 -13.30 3.30
CA HIS A 32 -12.76 -13.93 2.26
C HIS A 32 -13.17 -13.44 0.86
N SER A 33 -12.18 -13.30 -0.02
CA SER A 33 -12.43 -13.18 -1.46
C SER A 33 -12.90 -14.52 -2.04
N ASN A 34 -13.48 -14.48 -3.25
CA ASN A 34 -13.71 -15.69 -4.03
C ASN A 34 -12.39 -16.37 -4.45
N LYS A 35 -12.49 -17.56 -5.05
CA LYS A 35 -11.30 -18.35 -5.48
C LYS A 35 -10.39 -17.58 -6.43
N ASP A 36 -10.94 -16.66 -7.22
CA ASP A 36 -10.16 -15.85 -8.18
C ASP A 36 -9.49 -14.64 -7.52
N GLY A 37 -9.76 -14.39 -6.22
CA GLY A 37 -9.22 -13.25 -5.46
C GLY A 37 -9.72 -11.87 -5.93
N LYS A 38 -10.61 -11.83 -6.94
CA LYS A 38 -11.05 -10.57 -7.58
C LYS A 38 -12.29 -9.96 -6.96
N ASN A 39 -13.12 -10.78 -6.32
CA ASN A 39 -14.38 -10.35 -5.72
C ASN A 39 -14.55 -10.97 -4.34
N TYR A 40 -15.42 -10.37 -3.51
CA TYR A 40 -15.84 -11.00 -2.27
C TYR A 40 -16.72 -12.23 -2.57
N GLN A 41 -16.74 -13.18 -1.66
CA GLN A 41 -17.60 -14.36 -1.73
C GLN A 41 -18.93 -14.07 -1.02
N GLY A 42 -20.06 -14.38 -1.65
CA GLY A 42 -21.39 -14.32 -1.02
C GLY A 42 -22.36 -13.35 -1.68
N SER A 43 -23.45 -13.07 -0.97
CA SER A 43 -24.55 -12.26 -1.47
C SER A 43 -24.18 -10.80 -1.76
N ASN A 44 -24.76 -10.24 -2.81
CA ASN A 44 -24.66 -8.81 -3.13
C ASN A 44 -25.19 -7.89 -2.03
N HIS A 45 -26.01 -8.40 -1.11
CA HIS A 45 -26.47 -7.68 0.07
C HIS A 45 -25.33 -7.28 0.99
N ILE A 46 -24.24 -8.07 1.07
CA ILE A 46 -23.03 -7.70 1.81
C ILE A 46 -22.50 -6.37 1.29
N ARG A 47 -22.20 -6.31 -0.02
CA ARG A 47 -21.68 -5.10 -0.64
C ARG A 47 -22.61 -3.90 -0.49
N ASN A 48 -23.91 -4.12 -0.62
CA ASN A 48 -24.92 -3.04 -0.56
C ASN A 48 -25.04 -2.44 0.84
N SER A 49 -24.77 -3.21 1.88
CA SER A 49 -24.93 -2.83 3.29
C SER A 49 -23.69 -2.12 3.86
N LEU A 50 -22.56 -2.10 3.17
CA LEU A 50 -21.32 -1.48 3.61
C LEU A 50 -21.21 -0.03 3.09
N ASP A 51 -20.63 0.86 3.89
CA ASP A 51 -20.31 2.23 3.47
C ASP A 51 -18.98 2.26 2.68
N VAL A 52 -18.01 1.46 3.11
CA VAL A 52 -16.71 1.31 2.46
C VAL A 52 -16.35 -0.16 2.37
N MET A 53 -15.75 -0.56 1.27
CA MET A 53 -15.21 -1.90 1.07
C MET A 53 -13.83 -1.80 0.43
N TYR A 54 -12.86 -2.49 1.02
CA TYR A 54 -11.52 -2.62 0.48
C TYR A 54 -11.20 -4.05 0.09
N HIS A 55 -10.44 -4.21 -0.97
CA HIS A 55 -9.67 -5.42 -1.22
C HIS A 55 -8.29 -5.26 -0.58
N LEU A 56 -7.93 -6.17 0.30
CA LEU A 56 -6.58 -6.27 0.83
C LEU A 56 -5.77 -7.18 -0.08
N LEU A 57 -4.84 -6.59 -0.82
CA LEU A 57 -4.00 -7.30 -1.79
C LEU A 57 -2.58 -7.38 -1.25
N LYS A 58 -2.05 -8.60 -1.11
CA LYS A 58 -0.62 -8.80 -0.87
C LYS A 58 0.12 -8.50 -2.17
N ARG A 59 1.21 -7.73 -2.07
CA ARG A 59 2.01 -7.27 -3.21
C ARG A 59 3.45 -7.80 -3.12
N PRO A 60 4.19 -7.79 -4.23
CA PRO A 60 5.62 -8.10 -4.20
C PRO A 60 6.35 -7.25 -3.16
N SER A 61 7.27 -7.85 -2.42
CA SER A 61 7.97 -7.21 -1.32
C SER A 61 9.42 -7.68 -1.24
N LYS A 62 10.29 -6.86 -0.65
CA LYS A 62 11.67 -7.22 -0.35
C LYS A 62 11.73 -8.29 0.76
N GLU A 63 12.91 -8.84 0.97
CA GLU A 63 13.15 -9.71 2.11
C GLU A 63 12.85 -8.99 3.44
N ASN A 64 12.24 -9.71 4.37
CA ASN A 64 11.79 -9.19 5.67
C ASN A 64 10.73 -8.07 5.62
N GLU A 65 10.03 -7.94 4.51
CA GLU A 65 8.92 -7.02 4.32
C GLU A 65 7.68 -7.74 3.79
N LEU A 66 6.51 -7.20 4.11
CA LEU A 66 5.23 -7.59 3.51
C LEU A 66 4.53 -6.33 3.03
N ASN A 67 4.40 -6.18 1.73
CA ASN A 67 3.71 -5.07 1.11
C ASN A 67 2.24 -5.41 0.86
N PHE A 68 1.40 -4.46 1.16
CA PHE A 68 -0.04 -4.57 0.98
C PHE A 68 -0.60 -3.33 0.29
N LEU A 69 -1.65 -3.53 -0.48
CA LEU A 69 -2.49 -2.49 -1.05
C LEU A 69 -3.92 -2.70 -0.56
N LEU A 70 -4.50 -1.67 0.06
CA LEU A 70 -5.92 -1.55 0.28
C LEU A 70 -6.53 -0.84 -0.93
N GLU A 71 -7.13 -1.60 -1.82
CA GLU A 71 -7.79 -1.08 -3.02
C GLU A 71 -9.28 -0.87 -2.74
N VAL A 72 -9.77 0.32 -3.04
CA VAL A 72 -11.18 0.67 -2.82
C VAL A 72 -12.07 -0.08 -3.81
N ALA A 73 -12.85 -1.04 -3.32
CA ALA A 73 -13.82 -1.79 -4.11
C ALA A 73 -15.21 -1.13 -4.12
N LYS A 74 -15.54 -0.39 -3.06
CA LYS A 74 -16.75 0.41 -2.94
C LYS A 74 -16.50 1.55 -1.98
N GLU A 75 -16.99 2.74 -2.30
CA GLU A 75 -16.89 3.88 -1.41
C GLU A 75 -18.16 4.74 -1.43
N ARG A 76 -18.47 5.34 -0.28
CA ARG A 76 -19.49 6.38 -0.10
C ARG A 76 -18.95 7.57 0.72
N ALA A 77 -17.69 7.52 1.12
CA ALA A 77 -17.09 8.45 2.09
C ALA A 77 -15.84 9.17 1.56
N GLY A 78 -15.57 9.14 0.25
CA GLY A 78 -14.41 9.81 -0.35
C GLY A 78 -13.06 9.19 0.02
N VAL A 79 -13.02 7.92 0.42
CA VAL A 79 -11.79 7.19 0.74
C VAL A 79 -10.99 6.85 -0.51
N LYS A 80 -9.68 6.68 -0.35
CA LYS A 80 -8.74 6.37 -1.43
C LYS A 80 -8.01 5.07 -1.16
N ASP A 81 -7.39 4.54 -2.21
CA ASP A 81 -6.44 3.44 -2.09
C ASP A 81 -5.30 3.82 -1.15
N SER A 82 -4.81 2.85 -0.40
CA SER A 82 -3.70 3.06 0.54
C SER A 82 -2.73 1.89 0.47
N GLY A 83 -1.44 2.20 0.42
CA GLY A 83 -0.37 1.22 0.48
C GLY A 83 0.27 1.19 1.87
N PHE A 84 0.72 0.03 2.30
CA PHE A 84 1.52 -0.10 3.53
C PHE A 84 2.46 -1.30 3.48
N CYS A 85 3.54 -1.18 4.24
CA CYS A 85 4.56 -2.19 4.41
C CYS A 85 4.65 -2.60 5.88
N VAL A 86 4.71 -3.89 6.13
CA VAL A 86 5.01 -4.44 7.47
C VAL A 86 6.42 -5.03 7.44
N LYS A 87 7.31 -4.52 8.27
CA LYS A 87 8.61 -5.14 8.51
C LYS A 87 8.44 -6.36 9.41
N THR A 88 8.78 -7.56 8.91
CA THR A 88 8.45 -8.82 9.61
C THR A 88 9.27 -9.05 10.88
N LEU A 89 10.46 -8.45 11.00
CA LEU A 89 11.34 -8.63 12.15
C LEU A 89 10.83 -7.96 13.44
N ASN A 90 10.23 -6.79 13.30
CA ASN A 90 9.75 -5.99 14.43
C ASN A 90 8.26 -5.65 14.37
N LEU A 91 7.56 -6.15 13.36
CA LEU A 91 6.13 -5.89 13.08
C LEU A 91 5.81 -4.39 12.92
N GLU A 92 6.80 -3.60 12.50
CA GLU A 92 6.63 -2.19 12.25
C GLU A 92 5.78 -1.96 11.00
N LEU A 93 4.72 -1.18 11.16
CA LEU A 93 3.83 -0.79 10.07
C LEU A 93 4.24 0.59 9.55
N ASN A 94 4.54 0.67 8.25
CA ASN A 94 4.90 1.90 7.57
C ASN A 94 3.92 2.18 6.43
N GLU A 95 3.60 3.44 6.21
CA GLU A 95 2.88 3.86 5.03
C GLU A 95 3.74 3.68 3.78
N LEU A 96 3.11 3.23 2.69
CA LEU A 96 3.75 3.01 1.41
C LEU A 96 2.99 3.79 0.34
N ASP A 97 3.72 4.48 -0.53
CA ASP A 97 3.11 5.13 -1.69
C ASP A 97 2.31 4.10 -2.52
N VAL A 98 1.10 4.48 -2.96
CA VAL A 98 0.17 3.58 -3.66
C VAL A 98 0.77 3.04 -4.96
N GLU A 99 1.55 3.84 -5.70
CA GLU A 99 2.18 3.37 -6.92
C GLU A 99 3.34 2.42 -6.63
N VAL A 100 4.06 2.64 -5.52
CA VAL A 100 5.07 1.70 -5.01
C VAL A 100 4.40 0.40 -4.58
N ALA A 101 3.28 0.47 -3.87
CA ALA A 101 2.50 -0.71 -3.50
C ALA A 101 1.96 -1.48 -4.71
N ARG A 102 1.75 -0.83 -5.86
CA ARG A 102 1.28 -1.44 -7.11
C ARG A 102 2.37 -2.04 -7.99
N MET A 103 3.63 -1.93 -7.60
CA MET A 103 4.73 -2.50 -8.39
C MET A 103 4.52 -3.97 -8.72
N SER A 104 4.84 -4.33 -9.95
CA SER A 104 5.04 -5.71 -10.35
C SER A 104 6.35 -6.26 -9.75
N GLU A 105 6.55 -7.56 -9.81
CA GLU A 105 7.80 -8.19 -9.38
C GLU A 105 9.01 -7.67 -10.18
N TYR A 106 8.84 -7.47 -11.48
CA TYR A 106 9.87 -6.87 -12.34
C TYR A 106 10.24 -5.46 -11.86
N GLU A 107 9.24 -4.59 -11.64
CA GLU A 107 9.47 -3.21 -11.18
C GLU A 107 10.12 -3.18 -9.79
N LEU A 108 9.72 -4.06 -8.88
CA LEU A 108 10.34 -4.16 -7.57
C LEU A 108 11.82 -4.56 -7.67
N ASN A 109 12.15 -5.55 -8.48
CA ASN A 109 13.53 -5.99 -8.70
C ASN A 109 14.36 -4.88 -9.35
N PHE A 110 13.83 -4.25 -10.40
CA PHE A 110 14.45 -3.12 -11.09
C PHE A 110 14.75 -1.96 -10.13
N THR A 111 13.74 -1.52 -9.38
CA THR A 111 13.89 -0.38 -8.47
C THR A 111 14.83 -0.67 -7.31
N THR A 112 14.81 -1.90 -6.79
CA THR A 112 15.74 -2.33 -5.73
C THR A 112 17.20 -2.30 -6.23
N LEU A 113 17.45 -2.77 -7.44
CA LEU A 113 18.77 -2.74 -8.04
C LEU A 113 19.23 -1.30 -8.34
N ALA A 114 18.35 -0.46 -8.90
CA ALA A 114 18.64 0.94 -9.17
C ALA A 114 19.00 1.71 -7.88
N GLN A 115 18.21 1.56 -6.81
CA GLN A 115 18.49 2.19 -5.52
C GLN A 115 19.83 1.74 -4.95
N LYS A 116 20.15 0.44 -5.03
CA LYS A 116 21.43 -0.10 -4.55
C LYS A 116 22.62 0.52 -5.30
N ILE A 117 22.51 0.71 -6.60
CA ILE A 117 23.58 1.32 -7.43
C ILE A 117 23.68 2.81 -7.14
N LEU A 118 22.55 3.52 -7.07
CA LEU A 118 22.52 4.97 -6.79
C LEU A 118 22.96 5.30 -5.35
N ALA A 119 22.90 4.37 -4.42
CA ALA A 119 23.51 4.54 -3.10
C ALA A 119 25.03 4.72 -3.15
N GLY A 120 25.68 4.27 -4.24
CA GLY A 120 27.11 4.49 -4.49
C GLY A 120 27.46 5.85 -5.11
N GLY A 121 26.46 6.64 -5.52
CA GLY A 121 26.64 7.97 -6.11
C GLY A 121 25.71 8.26 -7.28
N ASP A 122 25.76 9.49 -7.72
CA ASP A 122 24.97 10.00 -8.85
C ASP A 122 25.46 9.41 -10.18
N LEU A 123 24.56 8.97 -11.02
CA LEU A 123 24.88 8.42 -12.35
C LEU A 123 23.97 9.02 -13.42
N ASN A 124 24.50 9.14 -14.64
CA ASN A 124 23.64 9.49 -15.77
C ASN A 124 22.81 8.26 -16.21
N LYS A 125 21.78 8.53 -17.04
CA LYS A 125 20.84 7.48 -17.50
C LYS A 125 21.53 6.27 -18.12
N THR A 126 22.51 6.50 -18.97
CA THR A 126 23.25 5.44 -19.68
C THR A 126 24.14 4.65 -18.72
N GLU A 127 24.85 5.33 -17.84
CA GLU A 127 25.68 4.69 -16.81
C GLU A 127 24.85 3.83 -15.86
N LEU A 128 23.70 4.34 -15.39
CA LEU A 128 22.80 3.62 -14.51
C LEU A 128 22.25 2.35 -15.18
N LEU A 129 21.73 2.46 -16.41
CA LEU A 129 21.22 1.31 -17.16
C LEU A 129 22.31 0.26 -17.42
N ASN A 130 23.51 0.71 -17.83
CA ASN A 130 24.65 -0.19 -18.04
C ASN A 130 25.07 -0.90 -16.74
N ALA A 131 25.12 -0.19 -15.62
CA ALA A 131 25.45 -0.77 -14.31
C ALA A 131 24.40 -1.80 -13.85
N MET A 132 23.18 -1.69 -14.34
CA MET A 132 22.08 -2.63 -14.10
C MET A 132 22.03 -3.77 -15.15
N ASN A 133 22.96 -3.84 -16.09
CA ASN A 133 22.98 -4.75 -17.24
C ASN A 133 21.78 -4.61 -18.21
N TYR A 134 21.24 -3.40 -18.35
CA TYR A 134 20.24 -3.08 -19.37
C TYR A 134 20.90 -2.32 -20.53
N GLU A 135 20.38 -2.52 -21.74
CA GLU A 135 20.77 -1.71 -22.88
C GLU A 135 20.27 -0.27 -22.71
N LYS A 136 21.05 0.69 -23.22
CA LYS A 136 20.69 2.12 -23.14
C LYS A 136 19.32 2.44 -23.77
N ASP A 137 18.88 1.62 -24.74
CA ASP A 137 17.64 1.78 -25.52
C ASP A 137 16.51 0.88 -25.01
N ASP A 138 16.74 0.10 -23.94
CA ASP A 138 15.68 -0.73 -23.32
C ASP A 138 14.53 0.17 -22.87
N ARG A 139 13.41 0.03 -23.58
CA ARG A 139 12.24 0.87 -23.36
C ARG A 139 11.63 0.63 -22.01
N THR A 140 11.51 -0.65 -21.60
CA THR A 140 10.88 -1.02 -20.32
C THR A 140 11.68 -0.49 -19.14
N ALA A 141 13.01 -0.61 -19.21
CA ALA A 141 13.90 -0.08 -18.17
C ALA A 141 13.83 1.46 -18.09
N ARG A 142 13.76 2.14 -19.23
CA ARG A 142 13.60 3.61 -19.28
C ARG A 142 12.27 4.05 -18.72
N ASP A 143 11.18 3.37 -19.09
CA ASP A 143 9.83 3.66 -18.58
C ASP A 143 9.78 3.47 -17.05
N CYS A 144 10.47 2.45 -16.50
CA CYS A 144 10.61 2.29 -15.04
C CYS A 144 11.38 3.44 -14.40
N LEU A 145 12.50 3.91 -14.99
CA LEU A 145 13.23 5.06 -14.46
C LEU A 145 12.35 6.30 -14.39
N ASP A 146 11.60 6.56 -15.45
CA ASP A 146 10.75 7.75 -15.55
C ASP A 146 9.50 7.64 -14.63
N LYS A 147 8.92 6.43 -14.49
CA LYS A 147 7.75 6.17 -13.62
C LYS A 147 8.01 6.44 -12.14
N PHE A 148 9.20 6.10 -11.66
CA PHE A 148 9.54 6.21 -10.23
C PHE A 148 10.43 7.42 -9.90
N ASP A 149 10.65 8.32 -10.87
CA ASP A 149 11.32 9.60 -10.65
C ASP A 149 10.47 10.49 -9.71
N GLY A 150 11.15 11.16 -8.78
CA GLY A 150 10.51 11.92 -7.70
C GLY A 150 9.98 11.07 -6.54
N LYS A 151 9.88 9.74 -6.69
CA LYS A 151 9.39 8.80 -5.66
C LYS A 151 10.51 8.03 -4.99
N LEU A 152 11.32 7.34 -5.77
CA LEU A 152 12.41 6.49 -5.30
C LEU A 152 13.80 7.08 -5.53
N TRP A 153 13.93 7.95 -6.49
CA TRP A 153 15.10 8.74 -6.84
C TRP A 153 14.69 10.10 -7.37
N PHE A 154 15.64 10.97 -7.58
CA PHE A 154 15.44 12.25 -8.25
C PHE A 154 16.28 12.32 -9.51
N SER A 155 15.72 12.87 -10.57
CA SER A 155 16.47 13.21 -11.76
C SER A 155 16.68 14.72 -11.88
N ARG A 156 17.83 15.12 -12.43
CA ARG A 156 18.16 16.51 -12.77
C ARG A 156 18.85 16.61 -14.12
N LYS A 157 18.55 17.65 -14.86
CA LYS A 157 19.30 17.94 -16.10
C LYS A 157 20.67 18.51 -15.79
N ALA A 158 21.72 17.94 -16.38
CA ALA A 158 23.08 18.41 -16.32
C ALA A 158 23.60 18.52 -17.76
N GLY A 159 23.44 19.69 -18.36
CA GLY A 159 23.75 19.91 -19.79
C GLY A 159 22.83 19.08 -20.69
N LYS A 160 23.42 18.17 -21.49
CA LYS A 160 22.69 17.24 -22.36
C LYS A 160 22.27 15.93 -21.68
N SER A 161 22.72 15.70 -20.47
CA SER A 161 22.48 14.45 -19.73
C SER A 161 21.45 14.64 -18.61
N VAL A 162 20.77 13.56 -18.25
CA VAL A 162 19.92 13.46 -17.05
C VAL A 162 20.70 12.66 -16.02
N ILE A 163 20.91 13.22 -14.84
CA ILE A 163 21.59 12.60 -13.71
C ILE A 163 20.57 12.14 -12.70
N TYR A 164 20.68 10.91 -12.24
CA TYR A 164 19.85 10.29 -11.20
C TYR A 164 20.62 10.25 -9.89
N SER A 165 19.94 10.59 -8.81
CA SER A 165 20.46 10.60 -7.44
C SER A 165 19.51 9.81 -6.54
N CYS A 166 20.06 9.06 -5.58
CA CYS A 166 19.24 8.37 -4.59
C CYS A 166 18.41 9.38 -3.80
N LYS A 167 17.13 9.08 -3.57
CA LYS A 167 16.35 9.80 -2.58
C LYS A 167 16.92 9.41 -1.22
N ALA A 168 17.49 10.36 -0.48
CA ALA A 168 17.87 10.13 0.90
C ALA A 168 16.63 9.58 1.63
N GLU A 169 16.76 8.43 2.30
CA GLU A 169 15.73 7.98 3.22
C GLU A 169 15.54 9.10 4.23
N THR A 170 14.45 9.84 4.10
CA THR A 170 13.99 10.69 5.17
C THR A 170 13.60 9.70 6.27
N THR A 171 14.53 9.43 7.18
CA THR A 171 14.17 8.97 8.52
C THR A 171 13.24 10.05 9.05
N THR A 172 11.97 9.92 8.80
CA THR A 172 10.95 10.57 9.59
C THR A 172 11.10 9.93 10.96
N ASP A 173 11.94 10.58 11.79
CA ASP A 173 11.79 10.52 13.23
C ASP A 173 10.37 11.01 13.51
N THR A 174 9.42 10.12 13.30
CA THR A 174 8.10 10.27 13.85
C THR A 174 8.31 10.04 15.33
N THR A 175 8.69 11.11 16.01
CA THR A 175 8.50 11.23 17.46
C THR A 175 7.03 10.91 17.68
N ILE A 176 6.76 9.64 18.00
CA ILE A 176 5.50 9.21 18.57
C ILE A 176 5.43 10.00 19.88
N THR A 177 4.78 11.16 19.81
CA THR A 177 4.34 11.86 21.02
C THR A 177 3.41 10.89 21.73
N THR A 178 3.98 10.21 22.69
CA THR A 178 3.31 9.34 23.64
C THR A 178 2.20 10.18 24.25
N MET A 179 0.97 10.00 23.80
CA MET A 179 -0.21 10.39 24.57
C MET A 179 -0.31 9.43 25.75
N ARG A 180 0.56 9.63 26.73
CA ARG A 180 0.41 9.18 28.10
C ARG A 180 -0.07 10.35 28.90
N GLU A 181 -1.09 10.06 29.73
CA GLU A 181 -1.66 10.86 30.80
C GLU A 181 -2.91 11.69 30.45
N ASN A 182 -4.03 10.95 30.39
CA ASN A 182 -5.20 11.46 31.09
C ASN A 182 -5.67 10.35 32.04
N THR A 183 -5.10 10.37 33.23
CA THR A 183 -5.56 9.65 34.42
C THR A 183 -6.97 10.14 34.72
N LEU A 184 -7.93 9.23 34.60
CA LEU A 184 -9.25 9.39 35.19
C LEU A 184 -9.10 9.51 36.70
N ASN A 185 -9.19 10.70 37.25
CA ASN A 185 -9.56 10.92 38.63
C ASN A 185 -11.09 10.80 38.77
N LEU A 186 -11.54 9.58 38.98
CA LEU A 186 -12.84 9.34 39.60
C LEU A 186 -12.61 9.45 41.11
N ALA A 187 -12.95 10.60 41.68
CA ALA A 187 -13.18 10.75 43.10
C ALA A 187 -14.64 10.44 43.42
N VAL A 188 -14.79 9.60 44.40
CA VAL A 188 -15.89 9.13 45.20
C VAL A 188 -17.11 10.07 45.29
#